data_b66e24d25c86779e152f12655b1be913
#
_entry.id   b66e24d25c86779e152f12655b1be913
#
_cell.length_a   1.000
_cell.length_b   1.000
_cell.length_c   1.000
_cell.angle_alpha   90.00
_cell.angle_beta   90.00
_cell.angle_gamma   90.00
#
_symmetry.space_group_name_H-M   'P 1'
#
loop_
_entity.id
_entity.type
_entity.pdbx_description
1 polymer ?
#
loop_
_entity_poly.entity_id
_entity_poly.type
_entity_poly.pdbx_seq_one_letter_code
_entity_poly.pdbx_strand_id
1 'polypeptide(L)'
;TAMIGKWHLISEPQGFDHWSILSGQHEQGDYYDPDFWEDGKHIVEKGYATDIITDKAIKFLEGRDKNKPFCMMYHQKAPHRNWMPAPRHLGIFNNTTFPEPANLFDDYEGRGRAAREQDMSIEHTLTNDWDLKLMTREEMLKDTTNRLYSVYKRMPIEVQDKWDSVYAGRIAEYRKGDLKGKSLISWKYQQYMRDYLATVLAVDENIGRLLNYLEKIGELDNTIIVYTSDQGFFLGEHGWFDKRFMYEECQRMPLIIRYPK
;
A
#
# COMPACT_ATOMS: atom_id res chain seq x y z
N THR A 1 9.27 -22.45 -9.59
CA THR A 1 8.29 -21.35 -9.66
C THR A 1 7.87 -20.92 -8.26
N ALA A 2 7.61 -19.63 -8.05
CA ALA A 2 7.12 -19.12 -6.77
C ALA A 2 6.05 -18.04 -6.94
N MET A 3 5.11 -17.99 -5.97
CA MET A 3 4.15 -16.90 -5.77
C MET A 3 4.34 -16.34 -4.37
N ILE A 4 4.74 -15.07 -4.24
CA ILE A 4 5.08 -14.46 -2.96
C ILE A 4 4.39 -13.10 -2.82
N GLY A 5 3.61 -12.93 -1.77
CA GLY A 5 2.93 -11.69 -1.44
C GLY A 5 1.42 -11.71 -1.68
N LYS A 6 0.83 -10.63 -2.21
CA LYS A 6 -0.61 -10.51 -2.36
C LYS A 6 -1.14 -11.40 -3.49
N TRP A 7 -2.06 -12.31 -3.17
CA TRP A 7 -2.74 -13.19 -4.11
C TRP A 7 -4.21 -12.77 -4.35
N HIS A 8 -5.01 -12.71 -3.31
CA HIS A 8 -6.39 -12.21 -3.28
C HIS A 8 -7.35 -12.89 -4.29
N LEU A 9 -7.17 -14.18 -4.54
CA LEU A 9 -8.03 -14.97 -5.43
C LEU A 9 -8.87 -16.02 -4.69
N ILE A 10 -8.90 -15.99 -3.34
CA ILE A 10 -9.67 -16.91 -2.45
C ILE A 10 -9.16 -18.36 -2.47
N SER A 11 -8.61 -18.83 -3.57
CA SER A 11 -8.03 -20.17 -3.71
C SER A 11 -6.52 -20.16 -3.47
N GLU A 12 -5.98 -21.33 -3.09
CA GLU A 12 -4.54 -21.53 -3.05
C GLU A 12 -3.93 -21.40 -4.45
N PRO A 13 -2.71 -20.84 -4.59
CA PRO A 13 -2.00 -20.80 -5.86
C PRO A 13 -1.76 -22.21 -6.41
N GLN A 14 -2.10 -22.41 -7.68
CA GLN A 14 -1.88 -23.68 -8.37
C GLN A 14 -0.76 -23.52 -9.41
N GLY A 15 0.05 -24.58 -9.59
CA GLY A 15 1.14 -24.61 -10.57
C GLY A 15 2.42 -23.93 -10.11
N PHE A 16 2.54 -23.58 -8.83
CA PHE A 16 3.75 -23.08 -8.20
C PHE A 16 4.40 -24.18 -7.34
N ASP A 17 5.74 -24.23 -7.34
CA ASP A 17 6.52 -25.14 -6.50
C ASP A 17 6.59 -24.64 -5.04
N HIS A 18 6.48 -23.34 -4.84
CA HIS A 18 6.44 -22.67 -3.55
C HIS A 18 5.51 -21.48 -3.60
N TRP A 19 4.77 -21.24 -2.53
CA TRP A 19 3.99 -20.00 -2.39
C TRP A 19 3.87 -19.56 -0.95
N SER A 20 3.92 -18.24 -0.76
CA SER A 20 3.70 -17.56 0.51
C SER A 20 2.86 -16.34 0.27
N ILE A 21 1.55 -16.45 0.48
CA ILE A 21 0.58 -15.43 0.14
C ILE A 21 0.00 -14.76 1.38
N LEU A 22 -0.24 -13.45 1.28
CA LEU A 22 -0.90 -12.71 2.35
C LEU A 22 -2.31 -13.27 2.61
N SER A 23 -2.61 -13.46 3.89
CA SER A 23 -3.93 -13.83 4.40
C SER A 23 -4.44 -12.76 5.37
N GLY A 24 -5.61 -12.95 5.98
CA GLY A 24 -6.22 -11.94 6.83
C GLY A 24 -6.84 -10.77 6.06
N GLN A 25 -7.67 -9.95 6.72
CA GLN A 25 -8.42 -8.86 6.09
C GLN A 25 -9.06 -9.22 4.73
N HIS A 26 -9.80 -10.32 4.66
CA HIS A 26 -10.36 -10.85 3.40
C HIS A 26 -9.27 -11.12 2.34
N GLU A 27 -8.15 -11.74 2.74
CA GLU A 27 -7.00 -12.12 1.90
C GLU A 27 -6.20 -10.94 1.31
N GLN A 28 -6.44 -9.74 1.79
CA GLN A 28 -5.65 -8.57 1.38
C GLN A 28 -4.41 -8.35 2.24
N GLY A 29 -4.33 -9.04 3.38
CA GLY A 29 -3.25 -8.95 4.34
C GLY A 29 -3.21 -7.65 5.13
N ASP A 30 -2.37 -7.60 6.14
CA ASP A 30 -2.06 -6.43 6.96
C ASP A 30 -0.71 -5.82 6.57
N TYR A 31 -0.51 -4.54 6.86
CA TYR A 31 0.78 -3.88 6.65
C TYR A 31 1.79 -4.20 7.74
N TYR A 32 1.30 -4.44 8.96
CA TYR A 32 2.14 -4.76 10.13
C TYR A 32 1.79 -6.14 10.66
N ASP A 33 2.79 -6.89 11.05
CA ASP A 33 2.69 -8.25 11.55
C ASP A 33 1.72 -9.10 10.70
N PRO A 34 1.96 -9.19 9.38
CA PRO A 34 1.02 -9.81 8.46
C PRO A 34 0.88 -11.32 8.68
N ASP A 35 -0.33 -11.80 8.39
CA ASP A 35 -0.62 -13.22 8.29
C ASP A 35 -0.32 -13.72 6.88
N PHE A 36 0.26 -14.91 6.78
CA PHE A 36 0.52 -15.59 5.52
C PHE A 36 -0.06 -17.01 5.52
N TRP A 37 -0.47 -17.46 4.36
CA TRP A 37 -0.49 -18.87 4.01
C TRP A 37 0.79 -19.20 3.26
N GLU A 38 1.57 -20.14 3.76
CA GLU A 38 2.82 -20.62 3.14
C GLU A 38 2.75 -22.11 2.94
N ASP A 39 2.65 -22.54 1.67
CA ASP A 39 2.53 -23.94 1.28
C ASP A 39 1.48 -24.72 2.13
N GLY A 40 0.29 -24.11 2.29
CA GLY A 40 -0.83 -24.66 3.06
C GLY A 40 -0.75 -24.49 4.58
N LYS A 41 0.23 -23.76 5.11
CA LYS A 41 0.36 -23.50 6.55
C LYS A 41 0.12 -22.03 6.86
N HIS A 42 -0.72 -21.78 7.86
CA HIS A 42 -0.90 -20.41 8.37
C HIS A 42 0.27 -20.01 9.28
N ILE A 43 0.87 -18.87 9.00
CA ILE A 43 1.96 -18.28 9.78
C ILE A 43 1.71 -16.79 10.00
N VAL A 44 2.19 -16.26 11.12
CA VAL A 44 2.20 -14.81 11.42
C VAL A 44 3.65 -14.36 11.49
N GLU A 45 4.01 -13.39 10.67
CA GLU A 45 5.36 -12.84 10.63
C GLU A 45 5.38 -11.47 11.33
N LYS A 46 6.44 -11.23 12.11
CA LYS A 46 6.63 -9.95 12.79
C LYS A 46 7.35 -8.96 11.90
N GLY A 47 6.80 -7.75 11.75
CA GLY A 47 7.42 -6.69 10.98
C GLY A 47 6.49 -6.04 9.95
N TYR A 48 7.10 -5.41 8.95
CA TYR A 48 6.37 -4.69 7.90
C TYR A 48 6.22 -5.56 6.64
N ALA A 49 4.99 -5.66 6.13
CA ALA A 49 4.64 -6.61 5.06
C ALA A 49 5.54 -6.53 3.82
N THR A 50 5.85 -5.30 3.34
CA THR A 50 6.69 -5.12 2.15
C THR A 50 8.10 -5.65 2.36
N ASP A 51 8.67 -5.46 3.55
CA ASP A 51 9.99 -5.98 3.90
C ASP A 51 9.98 -7.52 3.97
N ILE A 52 8.98 -8.09 4.65
CA ILE A 52 8.82 -9.54 4.81
C ILE A 52 8.62 -10.24 3.46
N ILE A 53 7.78 -9.69 2.58
CA ILE A 53 7.56 -10.23 1.23
C ILE A 53 8.89 -10.27 0.47
N THR A 54 9.73 -9.25 0.62
CA THR A 54 11.05 -9.19 0.00
C THR A 54 12.02 -10.21 0.59
N ASP A 55 12.03 -10.37 1.92
CA ASP A 55 12.85 -11.37 2.60
C ASP A 55 12.48 -12.79 2.14
N LYS A 56 11.18 -13.07 2.00
CA LYS A 56 10.69 -14.35 1.46
C LYS A 56 11.10 -14.56 0.00
N ALA A 57 11.04 -13.52 -0.83
CA ALA A 57 11.48 -13.57 -2.23
C ALA A 57 12.99 -13.88 -2.33
N ILE A 58 13.81 -13.21 -1.52
CA ILE A 58 15.26 -13.48 -1.44
C ILE A 58 15.51 -14.90 -0.94
N LYS A 59 14.82 -15.34 0.10
CA LYS A 59 14.94 -16.70 0.64
C LYS A 59 14.60 -17.78 -0.39
N PHE A 60 13.56 -17.55 -1.21
CA PHE A 60 13.24 -18.46 -2.33
C PHE A 60 14.40 -18.52 -3.32
N LEU A 61 14.98 -17.39 -3.70
CA LEU A 61 16.12 -17.34 -4.63
C LEU A 61 17.37 -18.02 -4.04
N GLU A 62 17.58 -17.95 -2.74
CA GLU A 62 18.69 -18.65 -2.04
C GLU A 62 18.52 -20.17 -2.07
N GLY A 63 17.31 -20.64 -1.82
CA GLY A 63 16.98 -22.07 -1.69
C GLY A 63 16.71 -22.79 -3.01
N ARG A 64 16.59 -22.08 -4.15
CA ARG A 64 16.25 -22.69 -5.44
C ARG A 64 17.35 -23.62 -5.99
N ASP A 65 16.97 -24.57 -6.81
CA ASP A 65 17.92 -25.31 -7.63
C ASP A 65 18.55 -24.40 -8.68
N LYS A 66 19.84 -24.10 -8.50
CA LYS A 66 20.59 -23.16 -9.37
C LYS A 66 20.83 -23.68 -10.79
N ASN A 67 20.59 -24.99 -11.03
CA ASN A 67 20.71 -25.59 -12.35
C ASN A 67 19.43 -25.49 -13.17
N LYS A 68 18.36 -24.92 -12.59
CA LYS A 68 17.07 -24.74 -13.24
C LYS A 68 16.71 -23.25 -13.35
N PRO A 69 16.02 -22.86 -14.43
CA PRO A 69 15.46 -21.50 -14.51
C PRO A 69 14.39 -21.32 -13.42
N PHE A 70 14.19 -20.10 -12.99
CA PHE A 70 13.11 -19.74 -12.08
C PHE A 70 12.11 -18.78 -12.72
N CYS A 71 10.88 -18.82 -12.21
CA CYS A 71 9.85 -17.80 -12.43
C CYS A 71 9.25 -17.46 -11.08
N MET A 72 9.24 -16.18 -10.73
CA MET A 72 8.75 -15.70 -9.45
C MET A 72 7.76 -14.54 -9.67
N MET A 73 6.56 -14.68 -9.11
CA MET A 73 5.61 -13.60 -8.93
C MET A 73 5.85 -12.99 -7.56
N TYR A 74 6.29 -11.72 -7.54
CA TYR A 74 6.62 -10.96 -6.34
C TYR A 74 5.64 -9.80 -6.22
N HIS A 75 4.58 -10.00 -5.44
CA HIS A 75 3.44 -9.11 -5.38
C HIS A 75 3.37 -8.36 -4.05
N GLN A 76 3.57 -7.05 -4.09
CA GLN A 76 3.44 -6.21 -2.92
C GLN A 76 1.96 -5.89 -2.58
N LYS A 77 1.65 -5.78 -1.27
CA LYS A 77 0.38 -5.23 -0.81
C LYS A 77 0.32 -3.72 -1.06
N ALA A 78 1.42 -3.04 -0.79
CA ALA A 78 1.55 -1.61 -0.99
C ALA A 78 1.48 -1.24 -2.49
N PRO A 79 0.83 -0.14 -2.87
CA PRO A 79 0.21 0.90 -2.05
C PRO A 79 -1.33 0.77 -1.90
N HIS A 80 -1.86 -0.42 -1.66
CA HIS A 80 -3.31 -0.59 -1.44
C HIS A 80 -3.80 0.22 -0.21
N ARG A 81 -5.05 0.74 -0.27
CA ARG A 81 -5.76 1.36 0.87
C ARG A 81 -5.64 0.44 2.12
N ASN A 82 -5.27 0.90 3.30
CA ASN A 82 -5.32 2.28 3.80
C ASN A 82 -3.96 2.99 3.95
N TRP A 83 -3.01 2.71 3.10
CA TRP A 83 -1.70 3.38 3.03
C TRP A 83 -1.05 3.57 4.41
N MET A 84 -0.50 2.51 4.94
CA MET A 84 0.24 2.56 6.21
C MET A 84 1.73 2.52 5.91
N PRO A 85 2.46 3.63 6.09
CA PRO A 85 3.87 3.71 5.81
C PRO A 85 4.70 2.74 6.66
N ALA A 86 5.85 2.31 6.15
CA ALA A 86 6.82 1.57 6.97
C ALA A 86 7.27 2.42 8.18
N PRO A 87 7.68 1.81 9.31
CA PRO A 87 8.09 2.54 10.50
C PRO A 87 9.16 3.62 10.23
N ARG A 88 10.09 3.34 9.31
CA ARG A 88 11.14 4.29 8.89
C ARG A 88 10.62 5.48 8.09
N HIS A 89 9.47 5.33 7.42
CA HIS A 89 8.88 6.36 6.57
C HIS A 89 7.72 7.14 7.23
N LEU A 90 7.31 6.76 8.44
CA LEU A 90 6.29 7.50 9.18
C LEU A 90 6.70 8.98 9.32
N GLY A 91 5.87 9.86 8.79
CA GLY A 91 6.05 11.31 8.86
C GLY A 91 7.06 11.93 7.90
N ILE A 92 7.70 11.13 7.02
CA ILE A 92 8.76 11.61 6.11
C ILE A 92 8.30 12.79 5.22
N PHE A 93 7.03 12.84 4.87
CA PHE A 93 6.44 13.89 4.03
C PHE A 93 5.57 14.90 4.81
N ASN A 94 5.63 14.93 6.14
CA ASN A 94 4.76 15.85 6.92
C ASN A 94 4.94 17.33 6.55
N ASN A 95 6.14 17.73 6.14
CA ASN A 95 6.45 19.11 5.72
C ASN A 95 6.46 19.28 4.19
N THR A 96 6.01 18.29 3.42
CA THR A 96 5.94 18.36 1.97
C THR A 96 4.55 18.76 1.52
N THR A 97 4.48 19.70 0.57
CA THR A 97 3.24 20.04 -0.14
C THR A 97 3.32 19.45 -1.55
N PHE A 98 2.34 18.63 -1.90
CA PHE A 98 2.23 18.02 -3.21
C PHE A 98 1.37 18.88 -4.15
N PRO A 99 1.70 18.96 -5.45
CA PRO A 99 0.87 19.66 -6.41
C PRO A 99 -0.52 19.03 -6.50
N GLU A 100 -1.54 19.85 -6.53
CA GLU A 100 -2.92 19.39 -6.69
C GLU A 100 -3.22 19.17 -8.18
N PRO A 101 -3.93 18.08 -8.55
CA PRO A 101 -4.44 17.92 -9.91
C PRO A 101 -5.34 19.09 -10.29
N ALA A 102 -5.26 19.52 -11.55
CA ALA A 102 -6.07 20.66 -12.04
C ALA A 102 -7.58 20.44 -11.88
N ASN A 103 -8.01 19.18 -11.85
CA ASN A 103 -9.41 18.75 -11.69
C ASN A 103 -9.72 18.17 -10.29
N LEU A 104 -8.94 18.52 -9.26
CA LEU A 104 -9.23 18.11 -7.88
C LEU A 104 -10.63 18.55 -7.41
N PHE A 105 -11.13 19.67 -7.93
CA PHE A 105 -12.45 20.24 -7.62
C PHE A 105 -13.42 20.10 -8.81
N ASP A 106 -13.42 18.93 -9.46
CA ASP A 106 -14.29 18.63 -10.59
C ASP A 106 -15.77 18.67 -10.15
N ASP A 107 -16.60 19.36 -10.90
CA ASP A 107 -18.06 19.45 -10.66
C ASP A 107 -18.87 18.38 -11.38
N TYR A 108 -18.18 17.58 -12.19
CA TYR A 108 -18.75 16.52 -13.04
C TYR A 108 -19.80 17.03 -14.06
N GLU A 109 -19.76 18.30 -14.44
CA GLU A 109 -20.64 18.85 -15.48
C GLU A 109 -20.47 18.06 -16.79
N GLY A 110 -21.61 17.75 -17.42
CA GLY A 110 -21.63 16.96 -18.66
C GLY A 110 -21.39 15.45 -18.49
N ARG A 111 -21.12 14.96 -17.26
CA ARG A 111 -20.89 13.53 -16.99
C ARG A 111 -22.13 12.82 -16.51
N GLY A 112 -22.13 11.48 -16.69
CA GLY A 112 -23.21 10.62 -16.24
C GLY A 112 -23.38 10.56 -14.72
N ARG A 113 -24.52 10.03 -14.26
CA ARG A 113 -24.86 9.90 -12.84
C ARG A 113 -23.79 9.13 -12.04
N ALA A 114 -23.19 8.09 -12.61
CA ALA A 114 -22.18 7.27 -11.97
C ALA A 114 -20.97 8.10 -11.48
N ALA A 115 -20.50 9.08 -12.26
CA ALA A 115 -19.40 9.95 -11.87
C ALA A 115 -19.75 10.87 -10.69
N ARG A 116 -21.01 11.26 -10.55
CA ARG A 116 -21.48 12.11 -9.45
C ARG A 116 -21.79 11.34 -8.17
N GLU A 117 -22.25 10.10 -8.29
CA GLU A 117 -22.73 9.28 -7.17
C GLU A 117 -21.74 8.22 -6.70
N GLN A 118 -20.50 8.22 -7.25
CA GLN A 118 -19.45 7.28 -6.86
C GLN A 118 -19.02 7.47 -5.39
N ASP A 119 -18.42 6.43 -4.79
CA ASP A 119 -17.96 6.44 -3.40
C ASP A 119 -16.41 6.49 -3.27
N MET A 120 -15.75 7.19 -4.18
CA MET A 120 -14.28 7.41 -4.17
C MET A 120 -13.90 8.88 -3.91
N SER A 121 -14.83 9.69 -3.42
CA SER A 121 -14.60 11.12 -3.22
C SER A 121 -13.67 11.40 -2.05
N ILE A 122 -12.62 12.21 -2.29
CA ILE A 122 -11.78 12.76 -1.21
C ILE A 122 -12.61 13.59 -0.25
N GLU A 123 -13.60 14.32 -0.76
CA GLU A 123 -14.49 15.15 0.07
C GLU A 123 -15.34 14.31 1.02
N HIS A 124 -16.07 13.32 0.49
CA HIS A 124 -17.17 12.66 1.19
C HIS A 124 -16.84 11.26 1.71
N THR A 125 -16.04 10.48 0.99
CA THR A 125 -15.87 9.06 1.26
C THR A 125 -14.48 8.66 1.75
N LEU A 126 -13.51 9.57 1.69
CA LEU A 126 -12.22 9.40 2.36
C LEU A 126 -12.44 9.55 3.87
N THR A 127 -12.35 8.43 4.61
CA THR A 127 -12.78 8.36 6.01
C THR A 127 -11.76 8.99 6.97
N ASN A 128 -12.27 9.58 8.06
CA ASN A 128 -11.43 10.26 9.05
C ASN A 128 -10.57 9.27 9.84
N ASP A 129 -11.11 8.14 10.22
CA ASP A 129 -10.43 7.11 11.00
C ASP A 129 -9.49 6.26 10.14
N TRP A 130 -10.02 5.54 9.17
CA TRP A 130 -9.31 4.55 8.39
C TRP A 130 -8.29 5.13 7.41
N ASP A 131 -8.68 6.18 6.66
CA ASP A 131 -7.83 6.76 5.62
C ASP A 131 -6.94 7.88 6.15
N LEU A 132 -7.52 8.81 6.91
CA LEU A 132 -6.83 9.99 7.42
C LEU A 132 -6.20 9.77 8.80
N LYS A 133 -6.51 8.65 9.49
CA LYS A 133 -5.95 8.24 10.78
C LYS A 133 -6.11 9.31 11.87
N LEU A 134 -7.34 9.89 11.94
CA LEU A 134 -7.67 11.00 12.85
C LEU A 134 -8.16 10.54 14.23
N MET A 135 -7.66 9.41 14.71
CA MET A 135 -7.96 8.91 16.06
C MET A 135 -6.69 8.87 16.91
N THR A 136 -6.81 9.31 18.13
CA THR A 136 -5.77 9.14 19.14
C THR A 136 -5.77 7.71 19.69
N ARG A 137 -4.65 7.30 20.31
CA ARG A 137 -4.56 6.00 21.01
C ARG A 137 -5.69 5.82 22.01
N GLU A 138 -5.99 6.86 22.81
CA GLU A 138 -7.04 6.82 23.82
C GLU A 138 -8.42 6.54 23.22
N GLU A 139 -8.74 7.16 22.07
CA GLU A 139 -10.00 6.93 21.35
C GLU A 139 -10.09 5.53 20.78
N MET A 140 -9.00 5.04 20.18
CA MET A 140 -8.91 3.67 19.68
C MET A 140 -9.07 2.63 20.79
N LEU A 141 -8.53 2.90 21.97
CA LEU A 141 -8.68 2.00 23.14
C LEU A 141 -10.09 2.01 23.73
N LYS A 142 -10.84 3.11 23.56
CA LYS A 142 -12.26 3.19 23.95
C LYS A 142 -13.19 2.45 23.00
N ASP A 143 -12.82 2.35 21.73
CA ASP A 143 -13.57 1.60 20.71
C ASP A 143 -12.65 0.59 20.00
N THR A 144 -12.46 -0.55 20.64
CA THR A 144 -11.60 -1.63 20.11
C THR A 144 -12.21 -2.38 18.93
N THR A 145 -13.45 -2.06 18.54
CA THR A 145 -14.11 -2.60 17.33
C THR A 145 -13.79 -1.78 16.09
N ASN A 146 -13.23 -0.57 16.26
CA ASN A 146 -12.84 0.29 15.17
C ASN A 146 -11.80 -0.36 14.26
N ARG A 147 -11.94 -0.20 12.94
CA ARG A 147 -11.03 -0.76 11.94
C ARG A 147 -9.60 -0.29 12.11
N LEU A 148 -9.38 0.99 12.45
CA LEU A 148 -8.03 1.51 12.64
C LEU A 148 -7.35 0.81 13.83
N TYR A 149 -8.08 0.58 14.94
CA TYR A 149 -7.53 -0.15 16.07
C TYR A 149 -7.10 -1.58 15.69
N SER A 150 -7.85 -2.25 14.83
CA SER A 150 -7.55 -3.63 14.45
C SER A 150 -6.16 -3.77 13.77
N VAL A 151 -5.72 -2.77 13.04
CA VAL A 151 -4.39 -2.73 12.40
C VAL A 151 -3.34 -2.05 13.29
N TYR A 152 -3.74 -1.02 14.06
CA TYR A 152 -2.86 -0.32 15.00
C TYR A 152 -2.30 -1.25 16.09
N LYS A 153 -3.13 -2.10 16.67
CA LYS A 153 -2.71 -3.06 17.73
C LYS A 153 -1.71 -4.11 17.23
N ARG A 154 -1.55 -4.30 15.92
CA ARG A 154 -0.56 -5.21 15.33
C ARG A 154 0.85 -4.62 15.34
N MET A 155 0.97 -3.30 15.46
CA MET A 155 2.27 -2.63 15.52
C MET A 155 2.98 -2.91 16.84
N PRO A 156 4.32 -3.08 16.84
CA PRO A 156 5.11 -3.03 18.05
C PRO A 156 4.92 -1.69 18.79
N ILE A 157 5.08 -1.68 20.10
CA ILE A 157 4.78 -0.50 20.94
C ILE A 157 5.62 0.72 20.53
N GLU A 158 6.87 0.54 20.17
CA GLU A 158 7.75 1.62 19.70
C GLU A 158 7.26 2.22 18.38
N VAL A 159 6.61 1.42 17.53
CA VAL A 159 5.99 1.89 16.28
C VAL A 159 4.69 2.63 16.57
N GLN A 160 3.90 2.14 17.54
CA GLN A 160 2.69 2.84 18.00
C GLN A 160 3.04 4.22 18.57
N ASP A 161 4.10 4.32 19.39
CA ASP A 161 4.55 5.59 19.95
C ASP A 161 5.01 6.58 18.88
N LYS A 162 5.73 6.09 17.87
CA LYS A 162 6.10 6.90 16.71
C LYS A 162 4.89 7.34 15.89
N TRP A 163 3.95 6.43 15.65
CA TRP A 163 2.69 6.70 14.97
C TRP A 163 1.93 7.83 15.67
N ASP A 164 1.71 7.73 16.96
CA ASP A 164 0.98 8.73 17.72
C ASP A 164 1.65 10.11 17.66
N SER A 165 2.97 10.15 17.79
CA SER A 165 3.74 11.39 17.66
C SER A 165 3.60 12.00 16.27
N VAL A 166 3.68 11.19 15.21
CA VAL A 166 3.63 11.66 13.82
C VAL A 166 2.24 12.19 13.44
N TYR A 167 1.17 11.51 13.88
CA TYR A 167 -0.20 11.90 13.54
C TYR A 167 -0.82 12.93 14.50
N ALA A 168 -0.22 13.22 15.66
CA ALA A 168 -0.74 14.18 16.63
C ALA A 168 -1.00 15.56 16.04
N GLY A 169 -0.07 16.09 15.24
CA GLY A 169 -0.21 17.38 14.57
C GLY A 169 -1.38 17.43 13.59
N ARG A 170 -1.54 16.37 12.79
CA ARG A 170 -2.66 16.19 11.84
C ARG A 170 -4.00 16.19 12.56
N ILE A 171 -4.11 15.42 13.65
CA ILE A 171 -5.31 15.32 14.47
C ILE A 171 -5.65 16.68 15.07
N ALA A 172 -4.66 17.37 15.65
CA ALA A 172 -4.86 18.67 16.27
C ALA A 172 -5.31 19.73 15.25
N GLU A 173 -4.72 19.75 14.06
CA GLU A 173 -5.10 20.68 12.98
C GLU A 173 -6.56 20.45 12.53
N TYR A 174 -6.92 19.19 12.26
CA TYR A 174 -8.29 18.83 11.85
C TYR A 174 -9.33 19.25 12.90
N ARG A 175 -9.02 19.08 14.18
CA ARG A 175 -9.93 19.35 15.30
C ARG A 175 -10.15 20.83 15.59
N LYS A 176 -9.33 21.74 15.06
CA LYS A 176 -9.62 23.18 15.14
C LYS A 176 -10.92 23.56 14.44
N GLY A 177 -11.36 22.76 13.46
CA GLY A 177 -12.62 22.97 12.76
C GLY A 177 -12.64 24.14 11.77
N ASP A 178 -11.47 24.71 11.47
CA ASP A 178 -11.32 25.86 10.56
C ASP A 178 -11.38 25.44 9.08
N LEU A 179 -11.08 24.16 8.79
CA LEU A 179 -11.05 23.62 7.43
C LEU A 179 -12.47 23.34 6.91
N LYS A 180 -12.87 23.99 5.80
CA LYS A 180 -14.20 23.83 5.20
C LYS A 180 -14.13 23.90 3.66
N GLY A 181 -15.10 23.25 2.98
CA GLY A 181 -15.18 23.30 1.52
C GLY A 181 -13.84 22.95 0.85
N LYS A 182 -13.41 23.76 -0.10
CA LYS A 182 -12.17 23.51 -0.85
C LYS A 182 -10.92 23.39 0.03
N SER A 183 -10.82 24.16 1.11
CA SER A 183 -9.66 24.04 2.01
C SER A 183 -9.60 22.71 2.74
N LEU A 184 -10.74 22.13 3.08
CA LEU A 184 -10.80 20.78 3.65
C LEU A 184 -10.44 19.70 2.63
N ILE A 185 -10.90 19.82 1.38
CA ILE A 185 -10.59 18.87 0.30
C ILE A 185 -9.08 18.93 0.02
N SER A 186 -8.50 20.11 -0.16
CA SER A 186 -7.04 20.27 -0.33
C SER A 186 -6.26 19.65 0.81
N TRP A 187 -6.68 19.91 2.05
CA TRP A 187 -6.02 19.35 3.23
C TRP A 187 -6.10 17.80 3.25
N LYS A 188 -7.27 17.24 3.01
CA LYS A 188 -7.45 15.77 2.92
C LYS A 188 -6.56 15.17 1.83
N TYR A 189 -6.52 15.80 0.65
CA TYR A 189 -5.64 15.40 -0.45
C TYR A 189 -4.17 15.37 -0.01
N GLN A 190 -3.68 16.42 0.66
CA GLN A 190 -2.29 16.46 1.15
C GLN A 190 -2.00 15.31 2.12
N GLN A 191 -2.92 15.01 3.06
CA GLN A 191 -2.72 13.90 3.99
C GLN A 191 -2.71 12.54 3.28
N TYR A 192 -3.60 12.35 2.32
CA TYR A 192 -3.65 11.16 1.48
C TYR A 192 -2.34 10.95 0.72
N MET A 193 -1.85 11.98 0.02
CA MET A 193 -0.62 11.91 -0.76
C MET A 193 0.61 11.62 0.10
N ARG A 194 0.69 12.22 1.30
CA ARG A 194 1.78 11.97 2.25
C ARG A 194 1.87 10.51 2.66
N ASP A 195 0.74 9.91 3.03
CA ASP A 195 0.71 8.51 3.46
C ASP A 195 0.89 7.54 2.27
N TYR A 196 0.27 7.86 1.11
CA TYR A 196 0.40 7.06 -0.11
C TYR A 196 1.87 6.98 -0.56
N LEU A 197 2.53 8.12 -0.75
CA LEU A 197 3.91 8.16 -1.23
C LEU A 197 4.90 7.61 -0.21
N ALA A 198 4.68 7.83 1.09
CA ALA A 198 5.49 7.20 2.13
C ALA A 198 5.36 5.67 2.13
N THR A 199 4.20 5.14 1.71
CA THR A 199 4.01 3.69 1.53
C THR A 199 4.71 3.19 0.28
N VAL A 200 4.69 3.96 -0.82
CA VAL A 200 5.40 3.64 -2.08
C VAL A 200 6.92 3.58 -1.89
N LEU A 201 7.50 4.45 -1.05
CA LEU A 201 8.95 4.42 -0.75
C LEU A 201 9.42 3.05 -0.26
N ALA A 202 8.61 2.36 0.54
CA ALA A 202 8.96 1.02 1.01
C ALA A 202 9.00 -0.01 -0.14
N VAL A 203 8.15 0.17 -1.16
CA VAL A 203 8.16 -0.70 -2.35
C VAL A 203 9.44 -0.45 -3.16
N ASP A 204 9.77 0.82 -3.41
CA ASP A 204 10.97 1.21 -4.16
C ASP A 204 12.25 0.66 -3.51
N GLU A 205 12.43 0.90 -2.19
CA GLU A 205 13.57 0.35 -1.44
C GLU A 205 13.66 -1.17 -1.53
N ASN A 206 12.54 -1.85 -1.43
CA ASN A 206 12.47 -3.32 -1.42
C ASN A 206 12.72 -3.92 -2.81
N ILE A 207 12.27 -3.26 -3.88
CA ILE A 207 12.67 -3.61 -5.24
C ILE A 207 14.18 -3.45 -5.39
N GLY A 208 14.74 -2.34 -4.92
CA GLY A 208 16.20 -2.15 -4.89
C GLY A 208 16.95 -3.26 -4.16
N ARG A 209 16.44 -3.71 -2.99
CA ARG A 209 17.01 -4.84 -2.25
C ARG A 209 17.04 -6.13 -3.07
N LEU A 210 15.93 -6.45 -3.74
CA LEU A 210 15.82 -7.65 -4.56
C LEU A 210 16.74 -7.59 -5.79
N LEU A 211 16.83 -6.45 -6.47
CA LEU A 211 17.72 -6.25 -7.61
C LEU A 211 19.19 -6.36 -7.20
N ASN A 212 19.58 -5.73 -6.09
CA ASN A 212 20.93 -5.82 -5.53
C ASN A 212 21.29 -7.27 -5.14
N TYR A 213 20.30 -8.03 -4.65
CA TYR A 213 20.51 -9.45 -4.38
C TYR A 213 20.79 -10.25 -5.67
N LEU A 214 20.00 -10.04 -6.74
CA LEU A 214 20.20 -10.68 -8.04
C LEU A 214 21.59 -10.31 -8.63
N GLU A 215 22.01 -9.06 -8.51
CA GLU A 215 23.34 -8.62 -8.93
C GLU A 215 24.45 -9.33 -8.13
N LYS A 216 24.32 -9.37 -6.81
CA LYS A 216 25.28 -10.03 -5.90
C LYS A 216 25.49 -11.50 -6.23
N ILE A 217 24.43 -12.22 -6.65
CA ILE A 217 24.54 -13.64 -7.02
C ILE A 217 24.85 -13.86 -8.50
N GLY A 218 25.09 -12.79 -9.28
CA GLY A 218 25.44 -12.85 -10.70
C GLY A 218 24.26 -13.21 -11.63
N GLU A 219 23.03 -13.10 -11.16
CA GLU A 219 21.84 -13.48 -11.94
C GLU A 219 21.08 -12.28 -12.54
N LEU A 220 21.46 -11.05 -12.22
CA LEU A 220 20.74 -9.86 -12.70
C LEU A 220 20.75 -9.77 -14.23
N ASP A 221 21.87 -10.10 -14.88
CA ASP A 221 22.02 -10.10 -16.34
C ASP A 221 21.48 -11.38 -17.01
N ASN A 222 21.02 -12.33 -16.21
CA ASN A 222 20.37 -13.56 -16.69
C ASN A 222 18.87 -13.60 -16.32
N THR A 223 18.31 -12.49 -15.83
CA THR A 223 16.92 -12.42 -15.36
C THR A 223 16.13 -11.36 -16.13
N ILE A 224 15.01 -11.76 -16.69
CA ILE A 224 14.00 -10.84 -17.22
C ILE A 224 13.20 -10.29 -16.05
N ILE A 225 13.14 -8.97 -15.91
CA ILE A 225 12.40 -8.31 -14.84
C ILE A 225 11.25 -7.53 -15.46
N VAL A 226 10.04 -7.79 -14.96
CA VAL A 226 8.83 -7.05 -15.35
C VAL A 226 8.26 -6.38 -14.12
N TYR A 227 8.25 -5.06 -14.11
CA TYR A 227 7.54 -4.26 -13.11
C TYR A 227 6.25 -3.73 -13.70
N THR A 228 5.15 -4.03 -13.05
CA THR A 228 3.83 -3.57 -13.46
C THR A 228 2.87 -3.55 -12.27
N SER A 229 1.64 -3.13 -12.49
CA SER A 229 0.52 -3.21 -11.55
C SER A 229 -0.68 -3.86 -12.24
N ASP A 230 -1.59 -4.41 -11.45
CA ASP A 230 -2.88 -4.94 -11.92
C ASP A 230 -3.82 -3.83 -12.41
N GLN A 231 -3.60 -2.58 -11.98
CA GLN A 231 -4.40 -1.41 -12.33
C GLN A 231 -3.68 -0.10 -12.01
N GLY A 232 -4.18 1.00 -12.57
CA GLY A 232 -3.80 2.35 -12.17
C GLY A 232 -4.52 2.81 -10.88
N PHE A 233 -4.47 4.12 -10.58
CA PHE A 233 -4.98 4.66 -9.32
C PHE A 233 -5.29 6.16 -9.45
N PHE A 234 -6.39 6.64 -8.87
CA PHE A 234 -6.67 8.06 -8.75
C PHE A 234 -5.86 8.68 -7.61
N LEU A 235 -5.08 9.68 -7.92
CA LEU A 235 -4.27 10.44 -6.96
C LEU A 235 -4.76 11.88 -6.84
N GLY A 236 -6.09 12.04 -6.74
CA GLY A 236 -6.76 13.32 -6.63
C GLY A 236 -7.43 13.81 -7.91
N GLU A 237 -7.14 13.20 -9.05
CA GLU A 237 -7.82 13.53 -10.31
C GLU A 237 -9.32 13.32 -10.12
N HIS A 238 -10.11 14.25 -10.64
CA HIS A 238 -11.58 14.32 -10.46
C HIS A 238 -12.05 14.41 -9.01
N GLY A 239 -11.19 14.79 -8.07
CA GLY A 239 -11.49 14.75 -6.63
C GLY A 239 -11.59 13.33 -6.07
N TRP A 240 -11.04 12.35 -6.75
CA TRP A 240 -11.17 10.92 -6.38
C TRP A 240 -9.88 10.34 -5.82
N PHE A 241 -10.05 9.21 -5.13
CA PHE A 241 -8.99 8.31 -4.68
C PHE A 241 -9.38 6.87 -5.00
N ASP A 242 -8.44 5.91 -4.87
CA ASP A 242 -8.70 4.49 -5.17
C ASP A 242 -8.86 4.22 -6.69
N LYS A 243 -9.59 3.20 -7.13
CA LYS A 243 -9.54 2.62 -8.48
C LYS A 243 -10.82 1.84 -8.78
N ARG A 244 -11.88 2.48 -9.23
CA ARG A 244 -13.16 1.79 -9.46
C ARG A 244 -13.86 2.18 -10.76
N PHE A 245 -13.28 3.11 -11.52
CA PHE A 245 -13.79 3.56 -12.79
C PHE A 245 -12.79 3.33 -13.92
N MET A 246 -13.29 3.03 -15.10
CA MET A 246 -12.49 2.80 -16.31
C MET A 246 -12.05 4.13 -16.95
N TYR A 247 -11.43 5.00 -16.13
CA TYR A 247 -10.74 6.21 -16.59
C TYR A 247 -9.26 5.91 -16.86
N GLU A 248 -8.58 6.80 -17.56
CA GLU A 248 -7.17 6.66 -17.90
C GLU A 248 -6.31 6.41 -16.66
N GLU A 249 -6.59 7.10 -15.57
CA GLU A 249 -5.88 6.98 -14.28
C GLU A 249 -5.94 5.56 -13.70
N CYS A 250 -7.06 4.85 -13.94
CA CYS A 250 -7.22 3.46 -13.48
C CYS A 250 -6.75 2.41 -14.49
N GLN A 251 -6.65 2.75 -15.78
CA GLN A 251 -6.28 1.81 -16.82
C GLN A 251 -4.80 1.90 -17.20
N ARG A 252 -4.18 3.06 -16.98
CA ARG A 252 -2.79 3.30 -17.33
C ARG A 252 -1.87 2.92 -16.17
N MET A 253 -1.50 1.64 -16.10
CA MET A 253 -0.50 1.16 -15.18
C MET A 253 0.91 1.28 -15.75
N PRO A 254 1.94 1.41 -14.88
CA PRO A 254 3.33 1.35 -15.33
C PRO A 254 3.64 -0.04 -15.90
N LEU A 255 4.46 -0.06 -16.95
CA LEU A 255 5.07 -1.27 -17.47
C LEU A 255 6.54 -0.99 -17.77
N ILE A 256 7.43 -1.56 -16.96
CA ILE A 256 8.87 -1.45 -17.13
C ILE A 256 9.42 -2.87 -17.30
N ILE A 257 10.15 -3.09 -18.39
CA ILE A 257 10.74 -4.38 -18.69
C ILE A 257 12.27 -4.22 -18.83
N ARG A 258 12.99 -4.97 -18.01
CA ARG A 258 14.43 -5.18 -18.21
C ARG A 258 14.62 -6.56 -18.84
N TYR A 259 15.13 -6.55 -20.04
CA TYR A 259 15.46 -7.77 -20.78
C TYR A 259 16.96 -7.73 -21.13
N PRO A 260 17.83 -8.40 -20.37
CA PRO A 260 19.24 -8.48 -20.65
C PRO A 260 19.49 -9.27 -21.95
N LYS A 261 20.49 -8.84 -22.70
CA LYS A 261 20.90 -9.54 -23.94
C LYS A 261 21.98 -10.57 -23.64
#